data_a77167555920768943b95f0391ad0e8d
#
_entry.id   a77167555920768943b95f0391ad0e8d
#
_cell.length_a   1.000
_cell.length_b   1.000
_cell.length_c   1.000
_cell.angle_alpha   90.00
_cell.angle_beta   90.00
_cell.angle_gamma   90.00
#
_symmetry.space_group_name_H-M   'P 1'
#
loop_
_entity.id
_entity.type
_entity.pdbx_description
1 polymer ?
#
loop_
_entity_poly.entity_id
_entity_poly.type
_entity_poly.pdbx_seq_one_letter_code
_entity_poly.pdbx_strand_id
1 'polypeptide(L)'
;MASLGQILVWWLLSLVLGFITLPVATKVFRFLPDKGLGLARVLGLLITAYLAWVLGFVFNSVATSAVAFLGLAGLSAWIYTKDKAGFKALIREQGSLILVYESLFLFLLILWALVRMHNPDVLNTEKFMDFAFFNTLQRAGHFPPYDPWLAAPKNYINYYYFGYFSMASFARLTFLEPAVCYNLVIAFVFALSGQAVFSIGYNCTKALWPGFVGVAMLQLFGNLHGGLQWLSSFSLKYFDWWAPTRLIKDVSKASGGYVNDW
;
A
#
# COMPACT_ATOMS: atom_id res chain seq x y z
N MET A 1 -3.53 8.99 -16.86
CA MET A 1 -4.37 7.87 -16.38
C MET A 1 -3.58 6.57 -16.48
N ALA A 2 -3.68 5.68 -15.50
CA ALA A 2 -3.05 4.37 -15.61
C ALA A 2 -3.77 3.51 -16.64
N SER A 3 -3.03 2.89 -17.57
CA SER A 3 -3.60 1.90 -18.50
C SER A 3 -3.78 0.54 -17.82
N LEU A 4 -4.62 -0.32 -18.38
CA LEU A 4 -4.78 -1.70 -17.89
C LEU A 4 -3.42 -2.43 -17.84
N GLY A 5 -2.57 -2.24 -18.85
CA GLY A 5 -1.23 -2.83 -18.88
C GLY A 5 -0.35 -2.39 -17.71
N GLN A 6 -0.43 -1.11 -17.30
CA GLN A 6 0.32 -0.58 -16.15
C GLN A 6 -0.20 -1.14 -14.82
N ILE A 7 -1.52 -1.32 -14.67
CA ILE A 7 -2.12 -2.00 -13.51
C ILE A 7 -1.64 -3.46 -13.45
N LEU A 8 -1.60 -4.15 -14.59
CA LEU A 8 -1.11 -5.53 -14.67
C LEU A 8 0.38 -5.64 -14.31
N VAL A 9 1.24 -4.74 -14.76
CA VAL A 9 2.67 -4.70 -14.38
C VAL A 9 2.80 -4.57 -12.88
N TRP A 10 2.03 -3.65 -12.27
CA TRP A 10 2.05 -3.43 -10.83
C TRP A 10 1.56 -4.66 -10.05
N TRP A 11 0.47 -5.25 -10.50
CA TRP A 11 -0.06 -6.48 -9.91
C TRP A 11 0.92 -7.65 -10.01
N LEU A 12 1.51 -7.89 -11.20
CA LEU A 12 2.48 -8.97 -11.40
C LEU A 12 3.71 -8.81 -10.51
N LEU A 13 4.26 -7.61 -10.41
CA LEU A 13 5.40 -7.35 -9.52
C LEU A 13 5.01 -7.61 -8.05
N SER A 14 3.82 -7.18 -7.63
CA SER A 14 3.33 -7.44 -6.27
C SER A 14 3.05 -8.93 -6.02
N LEU A 15 2.56 -9.65 -7.01
CA LEU A 15 2.37 -11.10 -6.96
C LEU A 15 3.70 -11.83 -6.77
N VAL A 16 4.71 -11.47 -7.58
CA VAL A 16 6.05 -12.01 -7.45
C VAL A 16 6.64 -11.70 -6.07
N LEU A 17 6.51 -10.46 -5.58
CA LEU A 17 6.94 -10.09 -4.23
C LEU A 17 6.27 -10.97 -3.16
N GLY A 18 4.95 -11.15 -3.25
CA GLY A 18 4.20 -12.02 -2.34
C GLY A 18 4.75 -13.45 -2.35
N PHE A 19 4.90 -14.05 -3.54
CA PHE A 19 5.38 -15.42 -3.67
C PHE A 19 6.83 -15.62 -3.19
N ILE A 20 7.74 -14.73 -3.54
CA ILE A 20 9.13 -14.85 -3.03
C ILE A 20 9.23 -14.62 -1.53
N THR A 21 8.26 -13.95 -0.91
CA THR A 21 8.25 -13.73 0.54
C THR A 21 7.62 -14.88 1.31
N LEU A 22 6.82 -15.74 0.68
CA LEU A 22 6.10 -16.82 1.37
C LEU A 22 7.01 -17.70 2.25
N PRO A 23 8.18 -18.19 1.82
CA PRO A 23 9.05 -19.00 2.67
C PRO A 23 9.49 -18.26 3.94
N VAL A 24 9.75 -16.95 3.86
CA VAL A 24 10.09 -16.12 5.03
C VAL A 24 8.85 -15.93 5.90
N ALA A 25 7.72 -15.57 5.31
CA ALA A 25 6.47 -15.33 6.03
C ALA A 25 6.02 -16.55 6.82
N THR A 26 6.12 -17.76 6.25
CA THR A 26 5.77 -19.00 6.94
C THR A 26 6.65 -19.33 8.14
N LYS A 27 7.89 -18.85 8.17
CA LYS A 27 8.77 -18.99 9.35
C LYS A 27 8.49 -17.91 10.39
N VAL A 28 8.29 -16.65 9.97
CA VAL A 28 8.00 -15.52 10.87
C VAL A 28 6.64 -15.71 11.54
N PHE A 29 5.62 -16.05 10.77
CA PHE A 29 4.22 -16.15 11.22
C PHE A 29 3.77 -17.62 11.42
N ARG A 30 4.69 -18.52 11.76
CA ARG A 30 4.40 -19.95 11.92
C ARG A 30 3.27 -20.27 12.90
N PHE A 31 2.98 -19.35 13.82
CA PHE A 31 1.96 -19.47 14.85
C PHE A 31 0.55 -19.07 14.36
N LEU A 32 0.45 -18.35 13.24
CA LEU A 32 -0.84 -17.98 12.67
C LEU A 32 -1.49 -19.16 11.94
N PRO A 33 -2.82 -19.26 11.95
CA PRO A 33 -3.56 -20.27 11.19
C PRO A 33 -3.25 -20.27 9.69
N ASP A 34 -3.12 -19.09 9.06
CA ASP A 34 -2.77 -18.94 7.65
C ASP A 34 -1.26 -18.96 7.37
N LYS A 35 -0.42 -19.17 8.41
CA LYS A 35 1.04 -19.17 8.30
C LYS A 35 1.61 -17.89 7.65
N GLY A 36 0.88 -16.78 7.75
CA GLY A 36 1.29 -15.48 7.22
C GLY A 36 1.07 -15.31 5.72
N LEU A 37 0.25 -16.14 5.08
CA LEU A 37 -0.06 -16.04 3.65
C LEU A 37 -0.60 -14.65 3.29
N GLY A 38 -1.57 -14.14 4.07
CA GLY A 38 -2.16 -12.82 3.82
C GLY A 38 -1.23 -11.64 4.12
N LEU A 39 -0.16 -11.85 4.90
CA LEU A 39 0.79 -10.81 5.29
C LEU A 39 2.10 -10.85 4.46
N ALA A 40 2.28 -11.84 3.58
CA ALA A 40 3.52 -12.04 2.85
C ALA A 40 3.92 -10.81 2.01
N ARG A 41 2.97 -10.16 1.30
CA ARG A 41 3.26 -8.95 0.50
C ARG A 41 3.72 -7.79 1.36
N VAL A 42 3.05 -7.54 2.48
CA VAL A 42 3.41 -6.46 3.41
C VAL A 42 4.80 -6.70 3.99
N LEU A 43 5.07 -7.93 4.44
CA LEU A 43 6.38 -8.31 4.96
C LEU A 43 7.47 -8.16 3.90
N GLY A 44 7.22 -8.63 2.68
CA GLY A 44 8.16 -8.50 1.56
C GLY A 44 8.47 -7.05 1.21
N LEU A 45 7.44 -6.21 1.16
CA LEU A 45 7.60 -4.78 0.92
C LEU A 45 8.47 -4.13 2.02
N LEU A 46 8.19 -4.43 3.29
CA LEU A 46 8.96 -3.88 4.41
C LEU A 46 10.41 -4.34 4.39
N ILE A 47 10.69 -5.62 4.15
CA ILE A 47 12.06 -6.15 4.09
C ILE A 47 12.82 -5.53 2.92
N THR A 48 12.23 -5.52 1.73
CA THR A 48 12.90 -4.97 0.54
C THR A 48 13.10 -3.47 0.66
N ALA A 49 12.13 -2.73 1.19
CA ALA A 49 12.26 -1.30 1.44
C ALA A 49 13.35 -1.00 2.48
N TYR A 50 13.39 -1.75 3.58
CA TYR A 50 14.43 -1.57 4.61
C TYR A 50 15.83 -1.86 4.07
N LEU A 51 16.00 -2.97 3.36
CA LEU A 51 17.29 -3.30 2.73
C LEU A 51 17.71 -2.24 1.71
N ALA A 52 16.79 -1.80 0.85
CA ALA A 52 17.05 -0.74 -0.11
C ALA A 52 17.37 0.59 0.58
N TRP A 53 16.74 0.89 1.71
CA TRP A 53 17.01 2.08 2.51
C TRP A 53 18.42 2.06 3.09
N VAL A 54 18.83 0.96 3.71
CA VAL A 54 20.18 0.80 4.26
C VAL A 54 21.25 0.89 3.16
N LEU A 55 21.03 0.21 2.03
CA LEU A 55 21.93 0.26 0.88
C LEU A 55 21.98 1.65 0.25
N GLY A 56 20.88 2.40 0.35
CA GLY A 56 20.73 3.76 -0.19
C GLY A 56 21.73 4.76 0.37
N PHE A 57 22.30 4.52 1.56
CA PHE A 57 23.36 5.36 2.12
C PHE A 57 24.72 5.16 1.41
N VAL A 58 24.89 4.07 0.68
CA VAL A 58 26.09 3.84 -0.15
C VAL A 58 25.81 4.27 -1.59
N PHE A 59 24.72 3.85 -2.17
CA PHE A 59 24.22 4.28 -3.47
C PHE A 59 22.69 4.09 -3.53
N ASN A 60 21.99 5.00 -4.17
CA ASN A 60 20.55 4.93 -4.29
C ASN A 60 20.13 5.00 -5.76
N SER A 61 19.52 3.94 -6.27
CA SER A 61 19.08 3.81 -7.65
C SER A 61 18.07 2.69 -7.81
N VAL A 62 17.63 2.42 -9.03
CA VAL A 62 16.85 1.22 -9.38
C VAL A 62 17.62 -0.05 -9.00
N ALA A 63 18.94 -0.06 -9.19
CA ALA A 63 19.79 -1.20 -8.83
C ALA A 63 19.72 -1.53 -7.34
N THR A 64 19.66 -0.53 -6.47
CA THR A 64 19.50 -0.74 -5.02
C THR A 64 18.20 -1.47 -4.69
N SER A 65 17.09 -1.05 -5.30
CA SER A 65 15.80 -1.71 -5.13
C SER A 65 15.83 -3.14 -5.69
N ALA A 66 16.47 -3.35 -6.84
CA ALA A 66 16.62 -4.67 -7.43
C ALA A 66 17.50 -5.61 -6.56
N VAL A 67 18.63 -5.10 -6.03
CA VAL A 67 19.49 -5.86 -5.12
C VAL A 67 18.75 -6.27 -3.85
N ALA A 68 17.96 -5.36 -3.26
CA ALA A 68 17.14 -5.67 -2.09
C ALA A 68 16.08 -6.76 -2.40
N PHE A 69 15.44 -6.68 -3.57
CA PHE A 69 14.47 -7.67 -4.02
C PHE A 69 15.12 -9.04 -4.26
N LEU A 70 16.28 -9.07 -4.93
CA LEU A 70 17.06 -10.29 -5.17
C LEU A 70 17.61 -10.86 -3.86
N GLY A 71 18.01 -10.03 -2.90
CA GLY A 71 18.42 -10.44 -1.56
C GLY A 71 17.31 -11.18 -0.82
N LEU A 72 16.09 -10.64 -0.86
CA LEU A 72 14.91 -11.33 -0.31
C LEU A 72 14.65 -12.65 -1.04
N ALA A 73 14.74 -12.66 -2.38
CA ALA A 73 14.55 -13.87 -3.17
C ALA A 73 15.59 -14.95 -2.80
N GLY A 74 16.85 -14.56 -2.64
CA GLY A 74 17.93 -15.46 -2.21
C GLY A 74 17.69 -16.05 -0.82
N LEU A 75 17.31 -15.20 0.15
CA LEU A 75 16.94 -15.65 1.50
C LEU A 75 15.78 -16.64 1.47
N SER A 76 14.74 -16.31 0.70
CA SER A 76 13.55 -17.16 0.53
C SER A 76 13.89 -18.50 -0.13
N ALA A 77 14.70 -18.47 -1.18
CA ALA A 77 15.19 -19.70 -1.83
C ALA A 77 15.98 -20.57 -0.85
N TRP A 78 16.86 -19.97 -0.05
CA TRP A 78 17.61 -20.70 0.99
C TRP A 78 16.66 -21.34 2.02
N ILE A 79 15.66 -20.62 2.54
CA ILE A 79 14.67 -21.16 3.47
C ILE A 79 13.87 -22.31 2.82
N TYR A 80 13.42 -22.11 1.56
CA TYR A 80 12.68 -23.11 0.79
C TYR A 80 13.49 -24.40 0.63
N THR A 81 14.82 -24.31 0.36
CA THR A 81 15.66 -25.51 0.21
C THR A 81 15.76 -26.34 1.47
N LYS A 82 15.59 -25.74 2.65
CA LYS A 82 15.63 -26.42 3.94
C LYS A 82 14.36 -27.21 4.26
N ASP A 83 13.22 -26.84 3.66
CA ASP A 83 11.91 -27.46 3.97
C ASP A 83 10.99 -27.48 2.75
N LYS A 84 11.47 -28.06 1.66
CA LYS A 84 10.69 -28.17 0.40
C LYS A 84 9.39 -28.95 0.57
N ALA A 85 9.42 -30.00 1.38
CA ALA A 85 8.26 -30.87 1.60
C ALA A 85 7.15 -30.12 2.36
N GLY A 86 7.52 -29.45 3.48
CA GLY A 86 6.57 -28.66 4.26
C GLY A 86 5.97 -27.51 3.47
N PHE A 87 6.78 -26.83 2.63
CA PHE A 87 6.27 -25.75 1.79
C PHE A 87 5.28 -26.25 0.72
N LYS A 88 5.59 -27.40 0.06
CA LYS A 88 4.66 -28.02 -0.90
C LYS A 88 3.35 -28.48 -0.23
N ALA A 89 3.45 -29.04 0.97
CA ALA A 89 2.28 -29.43 1.76
C ALA A 89 1.42 -28.20 2.07
N LEU A 90 2.02 -27.12 2.54
CA LEU A 90 1.33 -25.84 2.80
C LEU A 90 0.57 -25.33 1.58
N ILE A 91 1.23 -25.26 0.42
CA ILE A 91 0.58 -24.79 -0.82
C ILE A 91 -0.61 -25.67 -1.20
N ARG A 92 -0.48 -27.01 -1.01
CA ARG A 92 -1.57 -27.95 -1.30
C ARG A 92 -2.73 -27.79 -0.32
N GLU A 93 -2.45 -27.61 0.97
CA GLU A 93 -3.45 -27.50 2.03
C GLU A 93 -4.14 -26.14 2.05
N GLN A 94 -3.42 -25.08 1.74
CA GLN A 94 -3.89 -23.69 1.80
C GLN A 94 -4.19 -23.08 0.42
N GLY A 95 -4.19 -23.88 -0.64
CA GLY A 95 -4.35 -23.40 -2.02
C GLY A 95 -5.61 -22.57 -2.25
N SER A 96 -6.74 -23.01 -1.67
CA SER A 96 -8.01 -22.27 -1.74
C SER A 96 -7.92 -20.92 -1.02
N LEU A 97 -7.27 -20.87 0.13
CA LEU A 97 -7.06 -19.64 0.87
C LEU A 97 -6.12 -18.66 0.13
N ILE A 98 -5.07 -19.18 -0.51
CA ILE A 98 -4.19 -18.39 -1.38
C ILE A 98 -5.00 -17.75 -2.50
N LEU A 99 -5.88 -18.51 -3.16
CA LEU A 99 -6.76 -17.97 -4.20
C LEU A 99 -7.69 -16.87 -3.67
N VAL A 100 -8.23 -17.02 -2.46
CA VAL A 100 -9.05 -15.97 -1.84
C VAL A 100 -8.23 -14.71 -1.62
N TYR A 101 -7.01 -14.81 -1.06
CA TYR A 101 -6.13 -13.65 -0.86
C TYR A 101 -5.78 -12.97 -2.17
N GLU A 102 -5.42 -13.74 -3.21
CA GLU A 102 -5.05 -13.18 -4.50
C GLU A 102 -6.22 -12.50 -5.20
N SER A 103 -7.39 -13.14 -5.19
CA SER A 103 -8.61 -12.59 -5.79
C SER A 103 -9.06 -11.31 -5.07
N LEU A 104 -9.01 -11.30 -3.74
CA LEU A 104 -9.36 -10.13 -2.94
C LEU A 104 -8.39 -8.98 -3.23
N PHE A 105 -7.09 -9.27 -3.23
CA PHE A 105 -6.07 -8.25 -3.51
C PHE A 105 -6.26 -7.64 -4.90
N LEU A 106 -6.41 -8.48 -5.92
CA LEU A 106 -6.61 -8.03 -7.31
C LEU A 106 -7.89 -7.21 -7.45
N PHE A 107 -8.99 -7.68 -6.85
CA PHE A 107 -10.25 -6.95 -6.84
C PHE A 107 -10.11 -5.56 -6.23
N LEU A 108 -9.51 -5.46 -5.04
CA LEU A 108 -9.32 -4.18 -4.36
C LEU A 108 -8.37 -3.25 -5.12
N LEU A 109 -7.30 -3.80 -5.72
CA LEU A 109 -6.36 -3.04 -6.54
C LEU A 109 -7.06 -2.44 -7.77
N ILE A 110 -7.82 -3.25 -8.50
CA ILE A 110 -8.56 -2.79 -9.68
C ILE A 110 -9.62 -1.78 -9.27
N LEU A 111 -10.41 -2.08 -8.24
CA LEU A 111 -11.46 -1.20 -7.74
C LEU A 111 -10.92 0.20 -7.46
N TRP A 112 -9.83 0.29 -6.68
CA TRP A 112 -9.30 1.59 -6.31
C TRP A 112 -8.51 2.26 -7.44
N ALA A 113 -7.88 1.50 -8.32
CA ALA A 113 -7.28 2.03 -9.54
C ALA A 113 -8.35 2.68 -10.44
N LEU A 114 -9.53 2.07 -10.59
CA LEU A 114 -10.66 2.67 -11.32
C LEU A 114 -11.13 3.97 -10.68
N VAL A 115 -11.26 4.01 -9.35
CA VAL A 115 -11.60 5.25 -8.62
C VAL A 115 -10.56 6.33 -8.90
N ARG A 116 -9.26 6.00 -8.86
CA ARG A 116 -8.17 6.94 -9.15
C ARG A 116 -8.14 7.39 -10.62
N MET A 117 -8.60 6.58 -11.54
CA MET A 117 -8.70 6.95 -12.96
C MET A 117 -9.72 8.07 -13.20
N HIS A 118 -10.76 8.19 -12.37
CA HIS A 118 -11.75 9.27 -12.47
C HIS A 118 -11.25 10.60 -11.89
N ASN A 119 -10.28 10.57 -10.99
CA ASN A 119 -9.62 11.76 -10.44
C ASN A 119 -8.12 11.52 -10.27
N PRO A 120 -7.36 11.46 -11.39
CA PRO A 120 -5.93 11.16 -11.36
C PRO A 120 -5.05 12.35 -10.95
N ASP A 121 -5.63 13.54 -10.83
CA ASP A 121 -4.90 14.76 -10.59
C ASP A 121 -4.23 14.76 -9.21
N VAL A 122 -3.01 15.31 -9.18
CA VAL A 122 -2.23 15.51 -7.96
C VAL A 122 -2.50 16.94 -7.44
N LEU A 123 -3.77 17.31 -7.43
CA LEU A 123 -4.25 18.60 -6.96
C LEU A 123 -5.01 18.44 -5.64
N ASN A 124 -5.09 19.51 -4.89
CA ASN A 124 -5.80 19.65 -3.61
C ASN A 124 -5.15 18.94 -2.41
N THR A 125 -5.34 19.55 -1.25
CA THR A 125 -4.83 19.10 0.06
C THR A 125 -3.32 18.81 0.05
N GLU A 126 -2.89 17.79 0.75
CA GLU A 126 -1.47 17.42 0.91
C GLU A 126 -0.87 16.68 -0.30
N LYS A 127 -1.65 16.39 -1.35
CA LYS A 127 -1.18 15.61 -2.51
C LYS A 127 0.05 16.19 -3.20
N PHE A 128 0.21 17.50 -3.22
CA PHE A 128 1.42 18.15 -3.77
C PHE A 128 2.66 17.74 -3.00
N MET A 129 2.58 17.78 -1.67
CA MET A 129 3.68 17.41 -0.78
C MET A 129 3.98 15.92 -0.90
N ASP A 130 2.95 15.08 -0.82
CA ASP A 130 3.08 13.63 -0.93
C ASP A 130 3.74 13.23 -2.25
N PHE A 131 3.29 13.82 -3.36
CA PHE A 131 3.87 13.57 -4.67
C PHE A 131 5.29 14.10 -4.79
N ALA A 132 5.57 15.28 -4.24
CA ALA A 132 6.91 15.86 -4.25
C ALA A 132 7.89 14.94 -3.50
N PHE A 133 7.56 14.46 -2.31
CA PHE A 133 8.38 13.50 -1.56
C PHE A 133 8.53 12.17 -2.30
N PHE A 134 7.43 11.59 -2.79
CA PHE A 134 7.47 10.35 -3.55
C PHE A 134 8.37 10.45 -4.79
N ASN A 135 8.20 11.52 -5.59
CA ASN A 135 8.98 11.76 -6.80
C ASN A 135 10.47 12.01 -6.50
N THR A 136 10.75 12.79 -5.45
CA THR A 136 12.13 13.02 -5.00
C THR A 136 12.79 11.71 -4.59
N LEU A 137 12.11 10.90 -3.76
CA LEU A 137 12.63 9.62 -3.31
C LEU A 137 12.78 8.61 -4.44
N GLN A 138 11.93 8.68 -5.46
CA GLN A 138 12.06 7.83 -6.64
C GLN A 138 13.27 8.18 -7.49
N ARG A 139 13.69 9.45 -7.52
CA ARG A 139 14.77 9.97 -8.37
C ARG A 139 16.10 10.20 -7.64
N ALA A 140 16.08 10.29 -6.30
CA ALA A 140 17.27 10.60 -5.53
C ALA A 140 18.40 9.59 -5.79
N GLY A 141 19.58 10.08 -6.11
CA GLY A 141 20.79 9.27 -6.29
C GLY A 141 21.61 9.09 -5.00
N HIS A 142 21.21 9.73 -3.91
CA HIS A 142 21.91 9.70 -2.62
C HIS A 142 20.93 9.67 -1.44
N PHE A 143 21.41 9.27 -0.27
CA PHE A 143 20.73 9.39 1.01
C PHE A 143 21.56 10.17 2.03
N PRO A 144 20.92 10.92 2.94
CA PRO A 144 19.49 11.29 2.91
C PRO A 144 19.15 12.12 1.67
N PRO A 145 17.91 12.02 1.13
CA PRO A 145 17.48 12.81 -0.02
C PRO A 145 17.26 14.28 0.36
N TYR A 146 17.46 15.20 -0.59
CA TYR A 146 17.15 16.61 -0.38
C TYR A 146 15.64 16.85 -0.32
N ASP A 147 15.26 17.82 0.51
CA ASP A 147 13.86 18.23 0.65
C ASP A 147 13.45 19.06 -0.60
N PRO A 148 12.42 18.62 -1.35
CA PRO A 148 11.97 19.32 -2.55
C PRO A 148 11.28 20.66 -2.27
N TRP A 149 10.89 20.93 -1.02
CA TRP A 149 10.24 22.17 -0.61
C TRP A 149 11.22 23.25 -0.16
N LEU A 150 12.43 22.87 0.19
CA LEU A 150 13.43 23.79 0.69
C LEU A 150 14.40 24.18 -0.41
N ALA A 151 14.38 25.45 -0.82
CA ALA A 151 15.23 25.99 -1.89
C ALA A 151 16.72 26.03 -1.52
N ALA A 152 17.09 25.95 -0.24
CA ALA A 152 18.47 26.00 0.20
C ALA A 152 19.20 24.68 -0.10
N PRO A 153 20.43 24.73 -0.66
CA PRO A 153 21.19 23.54 -0.94
C PRO A 153 21.55 22.79 0.36
N LYS A 154 21.49 21.45 0.29
CA LYS A 154 21.85 20.52 1.38
C LYS A 154 20.83 20.42 2.55
N ASN A 155 19.61 20.90 2.38
CA ASN A 155 18.56 20.57 3.33
C ASN A 155 17.97 19.18 3.01
N TYR A 156 18.14 18.26 3.93
CA TYR A 156 17.62 16.91 3.79
C TYR A 156 16.16 16.84 4.26
N ILE A 157 15.39 15.88 3.72
CA ILE A 157 14.03 15.64 4.18
C ILE A 157 14.05 15.30 5.67
N ASN A 158 13.44 16.16 6.48
CA ASN A 158 13.21 15.95 7.91
C ASN A 158 11.72 15.70 8.17
N TYR A 159 11.21 14.62 7.60
CA TYR A 159 9.79 14.23 7.64
C TYR A 159 9.65 12.71 7.59
N TYR A 160 8.46 12.17 7.74
CA TYR A 160 8.16 10.73 7.69
C TYR A 160 8.31 10.16 6.28
N TYR A 161 9.51 10.11 5.76
CA TYR A 161 9.73 9.74 4.36
C TYR A 161 9.84 8.22 4.10
N PHE A 162 9.99 7.37 5.13
CA PHE A 162 10.20 5.94 4.92
C PHE A 162 9.01 5.25 4.23
N GLY A 163 7.77 5.68 4.52
CA GLY A 163 6.59 5.20 3.82
C GLY A 163 6.62 5.54 2.32
N TYR A 164 6.92 6.80 2.00
CA TYR A 164 7.09 7.23 0.60
C TYR A 164 8.25 6.51 -0.08
N PHE A 165 9.37 6.31 0.64
CA PHE A 165 10.52 5.57 0.13
C PHE A 165 10.18 4.11 -0.17
N SER A 166 9.44 3.44 0.70
CA SER A 166 9.02 2.05 0.49
C SER A 166 8.25 1.89 -0.81
N MET A 167 7.32 2.80 -1.06
CA MET A 167 6.54 2.82 -2.29
C MET A 167 7.37 3.26 -3.50
N ALA A 168 8.24 4.26 -3.35
CA ALA A 168 9.13 4.71 -4.41
C ALA A 168 10.13 3.62 -4.83
N SER A 169 10.69 2.89 -3.86
CA SER A 169 11.60 1.76 -4.10
C SER A 169 10.91 0.63 -4.88
N PHE A 170 9.66 0.30 -4.54
CA PHE A 170 8.86 -0.66 -5.28
C PHE A 170 8.51 -0.14 -6.69
N ALA A 171 8.07 1.12 -6.79
CA ALA A 171 7.70 1.76 -8.04
C ALA A 171 8.86 1.81 -9.07
N ARG A 172 10.10 2.01 -8.62
CA ARG A 172 11.30 2.00 -9.48
C ARG A 172 11.41 0.71 -10.31
N LEU A 173 11.02 -0.42 -9.74
CA LEU A 173 11.10 -1.72 -10.40
C LEU A 173 10.06 -1.89 -11.52
N THR A 174 9.06 -1.01 -11.60
CA THR A 174 8.05 -1.02 -12.66
C THR A 174 8.47 -0.24 -13.90
N PHE A 175 9.46 0.65 -13.79
CA PHE A 175 9.91 1.58 -14.84
C PHE A 175 8.79 2.49 -15.39
N LEU A 176 7.70 2.66 -14.61
CA LEU A 176 6.59 3.53 -14.98
C LEU A 176 6.86 4.98 -14.54
N GLU A 177 6.15 5.92 -15.18
CA GLU A 177 6.25 7.33 -14.82
C GLU A 177 5.79 7.61 -13.39
N PRO A 178 6.44 8.54 -12.67
CA PRO A 178 6.13 8.85 -11.27
C PRO A 178 4.67 9.22 -11.02
N ALA A 179 4.04 9.99 -11.92
CA ALA A 179 2.64 10.39 -11.79
C ALA A 179 1.66 9.20 -11.88
N VAL A 180 1.98 8.21 -12.74
CA VAL A 180 1.23 6.95 -12.83
C VAL A 180 1.47 6.12 -11.59
N CYS A 181 2.75 5.98 -11.18
CA CYS A 181 3.12 5.23 -9.98
C CYS A 181 2.43 5.77 -8.73
N TYR A 182 2.36 7.10 -8.55
CA TYR A 182 1.70 7.71 -7.40
C TYR A 182 0.24 7.28 -7.28
N ASN A 183 -0.51 7.30 -8.38
CA ASN A 183 -1.90 6.84 -8.40
C ASN A 183 -2.03 5.34 -8.13
N LEU A 184 -1.12 4.53 -8.67
CA LEU A 184 -1.10 3.08 -8.43
C LEU A 184 -0.64 2.73 -7.01
N VAL A 185 0.24 3.52 -6.39
CA VAL A 185 0.60 3.39 -4.97
C VAL A 185 -0.62 3.50 -4.07
N ILE A 186 -1.48 4.49 -4.30
CA ILE A 186 -2.71 4.67 -3.50
C ILE A 186 -3.61 3.44 -3.63
N ALA A 187 -3.80 2.93 -4.85
CA ALA A 187 -4.57 1.70 -5.08
C ALA A 187 -3.92 0.47 -4.44
N PHE A 188 -2.60 0.39 -4.48
CA PHE A 188 -1.81 -0.69 -3.90
C PHE A 188 -1.91 -0.72 -2.37
N VAL A 189 -1.78 0.44 -1.72
CA VAL A 189 -1.94 0.55 -0.26
C VAL A 189 -3.35 0.16 0.17
N PHE A 190 -4.37 0.58 -0.59
CA PHE A 190 -5.75 0.17 -0.38
C PHE A 190 -5.90 -1.35 -0.44
N ALA A 191 -5.34 -2.00 -1.46
CA ALA A 191 -5.40 -3.45 -1.60
C ALA A 191 -4.60 -4.19 -0.51
N LEU A 192 -3.40 -3.69 -0.15
CA LEU A 192 -2.58 -4.26 0.93
C LEU A 192 -3.28 -4.20 2.28
N SER A 193 -3.88 -3.05 2.62
CA SER A 193 -4.59 -2.87 3.89
C SER A 193 -5.82 -3.78 3.98
N GLY A 194 -6.59 -3.90 2.89
CA GLY A 194 -7.72 -4.82 2.83
C GLY A 194 -7.31 -6.28 2.99
N GLN A 195 -6.25 -6.72 2.28
CA GLN A 195 -5.72 -8.08 2.43
C GLN A 195 -5.20 -8.35 3.84
N ALA A 196 -4.50 -7.40 4.45
CA ALA A 196 -3.97 -7.54 5.81
C ALA A 196 -5.10 -7.67 6.85
N VAL A 197 -6.14 -6.84 6.75
CA VAL A 197 -7.29 -6.91 7.65
C VAL A 197 -8.08 -8.20 7.46
N PHE A 198 -8.25 -8.65 6.21
CA PHE A 198 -8.83 -9.97 5.95
C PHE A 198 -8.05 -11.08 6.66
N SER A 199 -6.70 -11.05 6.55
CA SER A 199 -5.83 -12.00 7.24
C SER A 199 -6.02 -11.97 8.75
N ILE A 200 -6.13 -10.79 9.36
CA ILE A 200 -6.40 -10.66 10.80
C ILE A 200 -7.72 -11.35 11.17
N GLY A 201 -8.81 -11.01 10.47
CA GLY A 201 -10.13 -11.60 10.72
C GLY A 201 -10.14 -13.13 10.57
N TYR A 202 -9.49 -13.63 9.52
CA TYR A 202 -9.34 -15.07 9.31
C TYR A 202 -8.50 -15.73 10.41
N ASN A 203 -7.38 -15.16 10.78
CA ASN A 203 -6.49 -15.74 11.80
C ASN A 203 -7.10 -15.76 13.20
N CYS A 204 -8.00 -14.82 13.51
CA CYS A 204 -8.73 -14.81 14.77
C CYS A 204 -9.80 -15.92 14.85
N THR A 205 -10.43 -16.27 13.73
CA THR A 205 -11.64 -17.10 13.73
C THR A 205 -11.54 -18.38 12.91
N LYS A 206 -10.56 -18.48 12.02
CA LYS A 206 -10.39 -19.53 11.00
C LYS A 206 -11.57 -19.64 10.02
N ALA A 207 -12.41 -18.60 9.94
CA ALA A 207 -13.51 -18.47 9.00
C ALA A 207 -13.29 -17.30 8.05
N LEU A 208 -13.79 -17.39 6.82
CA LEU A 208 -13.57 -16.35 5.79
C LEU A 208 -14.43 -15.10 6.05
N TRP A 209 -15.67 -15.27 6.55
CA TRP A 209 -16.61 -14.17 6.67
C TRP A 209 -16.15 -13.01 7.59
N PRO A 210 -15.46 -13.25 8.74
CA PRO A 210 -14.98 -12.13 9.56
C PRO A 210 -13.85 -11.35 8.86
N GLY A 211 -13.09 -12.02 8.01
CA GLY A 211 -12.12 -11.36 7.14
C GLY A 211 -12.81 -10.36 6.18
N PHE A 212 -13.88 -10.79 5.50
CA PHE A 212 -14.65 -9.91 4.61
C PHE A 212 -15.35 -8.77 5.37
N VAL A 213 -15.89 -9.05 6.56
CA VAL A 213 -16.46 -7.99 7.41
C VAL A 213 -15.39 -6.97 7.78
N GLY A 214 -14.20 -7.40 8.19
CA GLY A 214 -13.08 -6.50 8.49
C GLY A 214 -12.70 -5.62 7.30
N VAL A 215 -12.64 -6.20 6.09
CA VAL A 215 -12.39 -5.44 4.85
C VAL A 215 -13.49 -4.40 4.62
N ALA A 216 -14.76 -4.78 4.73
CA ALA A 216 -15.86 -3.85 4.57
C ALA A 216 -15.81 -2.71 5.60
N MET A 217 -15.53 -3.04 6.87
CA MET A 217 -15.39 -2.02 7.92
C MET A 217 -14.24 -1.06 7.64
N LEU A 218 -13.06 -1.55 7.21
CA LEU A 218 -11.91 -0.70 6.95
C LEU A 218 -12.08 0.13 5.68
N GLN A 219 -12.52 -0.49 4.59
CA GLN A 219 -12.47 0.11 3.25
C GLN A 219 -13.71 0.93 2.89
N LEU A 220 -14.88 0.58 3.45
CA LEU A 220 -16.14 1.24 3.12
C LEU A 220 -16.63 2.17 4.22
N PHE A 221 -16.53 1.75 5.47
CA PHE A 221 -17.09 2.54 6.57
C PHE A 221 -16.11 3.60 7.10
N GLY A 222 -14.79 3.40 6.97
CA GLY A 222 -13.74 4.34 7.33
C GLY A 222 -13.93 4.96 8.72
N ASN A 223 -14.71 6.06 8.79
CA ASN A 223 -15.24 6.57 10.04
C ASN A 223 -16.77 6.44 10.09
N LEU A 224 -17.29 6.25 11.31
CA LEU A 224 -18.72 6.01 11.53
C LEU A 224 -19.61 7.20 11.17
N HIS A 225 -19.06 8.42 11.08
CA HIS A 225 -19.85 9.61 10.83
C HIS A 225 -20.56 9.58 9.47
N GLY A 226 -19.84 9.13 8.41
CA GLY A 226 -20.45 8.94 7.10
C GLY A 226 -21.57 7.90 7.10
N GLY A 227 -21.37 6.79 7.80
CA GLY A 227 -22.41 5.77 7.99
C GLY A 227 -23.63 6.30 8.74
N LEU A 228 -23.42 7.08 9.81
CA LEU A 228 -24.49 7.69 10.58
C LEU A 228 -25.27 8.74 9.75
N GLN A 229 -24.60 9.54 8.94
CA GLN A 229 -25.27 10.47 8.03
C GLN A 229 -26.18 9.74 7.03
N TRP A 230 -25.66 8.65 6.42
CA TRP A 230 -26.45 7.87 5.48
C TRP A 230 -27.66 7.24 6.17
N LEU A 231 -27.48 6.64 7.34
CA LEU A 231 -28.57 6.03 8.13
C LEU A 231 -29.62 7.04 8.55
N SER A 232 -29.23 8.29 8.83
CA SER A 232 -30.17 9.34 9.26
C SER A 232 -31.04 9.88 8.12
N SER A 233 -30.54 9.88 6.89
CA SER A 233 -31.24 10.47 5.75
C SER A 233 -31.71 9.45 4.71
N PHE A 234 -31.11 8.23 4.68
CA PHE A 234 -31.25 7.24 3.61
C PHE A 234 -31.10 7.84 2.20
N SER A 235 -30.38 8.95 2.08
CA SER A 235 -30.24 9.72 0.84
C SER A 235 -28.83 10.28 0.69
N LEU A 236 -28.27 10.11 -0.49
CA LEU A 236 -27.01 10.77 -0.86
C LEU A 236 -27.21 12.25 -1.26
N LYS A 237 -28.44 12.70 -1.49
CA LYS A 237 -28.74 14.08 -1.90
C LYS A 237 -28.33 15.10 -0.84
N TYR A 238 -28.46 14.75 0.45
CA TYR A 238 -28.16 15.62 1.59
C TYR A 238 -26.88 15.17 2.32
N PHE A 239 -26.09 14.30 1.69
CA PHE A 239 -24.87 13.79 2.28
C PHE A 239 -23.76 14.84 2.23
N ASP A 240 -23.30 15.27 3.39
CA ASP A 240 -22.15 16.16 3.49
C ASP A 240 -20.85 15.32 3.39
N TRP A 241 -20.25 15.30 2.21
CA TRP A 241 -19.03 14.56 1.91
C TRP A 241 -17.80 15.01 2.72
N TRP A 242 -17.84 16.22 3.25
CA TRP A 242 -16.74 16.78 4.03
C TRP A 242 -16.89 16.55 5.54
N ALA A 243 -18.10 16.41 6.04
CA ALA A 243 -18.34 16.20 7.47
C ALA A 243 -17.64 14.97 8.05
N PRO A 244 -17.50 13.82 7.34
CA PRO A 244 -16.74 12.68 7.84
C PRO A 244 -15.22 12.86 7.79
N THR A 245 -14.72 13.92 7.15
CA THR A 245 -13.28 14.17 7.07
C THR A 245 -12.81 14.88 8.35
N ARG A 246 -11.51 14.85 8.60
CA ARG A 246 -10.91 15.63 9.70
C ARG A 246 -10.70 17.11 9.37
N LEU A 247 -11.17 17.57 8.21
CA LEU A 247 -11.06 18.96 7.83
C LEU A 247 -11.90 19.82 8.78
N ILE A 248 -11.24 20.76 9.44
CA ILE A 248 -11.90 21.72 10.32
C ILE A 248 -12.68 22.68 9.42
N LYS A 249 -13.99 22.76 9.63
CA LYS A 249 -14.81 23.76 9.00
C LYS A 249 -14.82 25.00 9.88
N ASP A 250 -14.12 26.04 9.49
CA ASP A 250 -14.22 27.31 10.17
C ASP A 250 -15.60 27.92 9.84
N VAL A 251 -16.39 28.09 10.90
CA VAL A 251 -17.66 28.79 10.79
C VAL A 251 -17.37 30.30 10.81
N SER A 252 -17.54 30.96 9.69
CA SER A 252 -17.50 32.43 9.69
C SER A 252 -18.65 32.96 10.55
N LYS A 253 -18.30 33.52 11.70
CA LYS A 253 -19.27 34.14 12.63
C LYS A 253 -20.02 35.31 12.02
N ALA A 254 -19.49 35.91 10.94
CA ALA A 254 -20.08 37.10 10.32
C ALA A 254 -21.16 36.78 9.27
N SER A 255 -21.14 35.60 8.66
CA SER A 255 -22.07 35.28 7.52
C SER A 255 -22.92 34.03 7.75
N GLY A 256 -22.72 33.30 8.84
CA GLY A 256 -23.37 32.01 9.06
C GLY A 256 -22.99 30.90 8.05
N GLY A 257 -22.06 31.20 7.15
CA GLY A 257 -21.56 30.26 6.15
C GLY A 257 -20.25 29.58 6.58
N TYR A 258 -19.97 28.42 5.99
CA TYR A 258 -18.69 27.74 6.17
C TYR A 258 -17.69 28.34 5.18
N VAL A 259 -16.55 28.79 5.66
CA VAL A 259 -15.42 29.19 4.84
C VAL A 259 -14.51 27.96 4.72
N ASN A 260 -14.36 27.44 3.51
CA ASN A 260 -13.33 26.45 3.20
C ASN A 260 -12.08 27.23 2.81
N ASP A 261 -11.22 27.55 3.76
CA ASP A 261 -9.89 28.09 3.51
C ASP A 261 -8.91 26.92 3.26
N TRP A 262 -8.96 26.36 2.05
CA TRP A 262 -7.91 25.47 1.51
C TRP A 262 -7.84 25.52 -0.01
#